data_a737262eab258b1e3dde482c21b6c031
#
_entry.id   a737262eab258b1e3dde482c21b6c031
#
_cell.length_a   1.000
_cell.length_b   1.000
_cell.length_c   1.000
_cell.angle_alpha   90.00
_cell.angle_beta   90.00
_cell.angle_gamma   90.00
#
_symmetry.space_group_name_H-M   'P 1'
#
loop_
_entity.id
_entity.type
_entity.pdbx_description
1 polymer ?
#
loop_
_entity_poly.entity_id
_entity_poly.type
_entity_poly.pdbx_seq_one_letter_code
_entity_poly.pdbx_strand_id
1 'polypeptide(L)'
;MSSVSKEEILVKLKPIVAEQLGVDEADVKEDASFTEDLNADSLDLVEMIMSLEEQFDIKISDEDAEKITSVGEAVDYIYDHTD
;
A
#
# COMPACT_ATOMS: atom_id res chain seq x y z
N MET A 1 -10.85 -16.76 12.22
CA MET A 1 -11.05 -15.35 12.32
C MET A 1 -9.78 -14.60 12.02
N SER A 2 -9.96 -13.48 11.43
CA SER A 2 -8.83 -12.66 11.09
C SER A 2 -8.23 -12.05 12.34
N SER A 3 -6.93 -12.02 12.38
CA SER A 3 -6.26 -11.39 13.50
C SER A 3 -5.26 -10.37 13.01
N VAL A 4 -5.36 -9.98 11.75
CA VAL A 4 -4.45 -8.99 11.20
C VAL A 4 -4.95 -7.61 11.54
N SER A 5 -4.14 -6.83 12.24
CA SER A 5 -4.50 -5.46 12.57
C SER A 5 -3.97 -4.52 11.48
N LYS A 6 -4.48 -3.29 11.49
CA LYS A 6 -3.99 -2.29 10.53
C LYS A 6 -2.51 -1.99 10.77
N GLU A 7 -2.08 -2.04 12.02
CA GLU A 7 -0.67 -1.84 12.33
C GLU A 7 0.20 -2.90 11.70
N GLU A 8 -0.23 -4.15 11.75
CA GLU A 8 0.52 -5.24 11.15
C GLU A 8 0.61 -5.07 9.64
N ILE A 9 -0.50 -4.65 9.04
CA ILE A 9 -0.52 -4.40 7.61
C ILE A 9 0.46 -3.30 7.26
N LEU A 10 0.44 -2.22 8.03
CA LEU A 10 1.35 -1.10 7.79
C LEU A 10 2.80 -1.53 7.91
N VAL A 11 3.13 -2.33 8.92
CA VAL A 11 4.50 -2.81 9.11
C VAL A 11 4.95 -3.65 7.91
N LYS A 12 4.07 -4.48 7.39
CA LYS A 12 4.40 -5.31 6.23
C LYS A 12 4.44 -4.50 4.94
N LEU A 13 3.61 -3.48 4.85
CA LEU A 13 3.50 -2.67 3.65
C LEU A 13 4.68 -1.71 3.49
N LYS A 14 5.23 -1.22 4.59
CA LYS A 14 6.30 -0.24 4.54
C LYS A 14 7.50 -0.67 3.69
N PRO A 15 8.08 -1.87 3.92
CA PRO A 15 9.23 -2.26 3.08
C PRO A 15 8.85 -2.45 1.62
N ILE A 16 7.63 -2.88 1.35
CA ILE A 16 7.18 -3.06 -0.02
C ILE A 16 7.13 -1.71 -0.74
N VAL A 17 6.50 -0.73 -0.10
CA VAL A 17 6.38 0.60 -0.68
C VAL A 17 7.75 1.25 -0.81
N ALA A 18 8.58 1.12 0.22
CA ALA A 18 9.91 1.72 0.20
C ALA A 18 10.73 1.19 -0.95
N GLU A 19 10.67 -0.10 -1.19
CA GLU A 19 11.43 -0.72 -2.26
C GLU A 19 10.90 -0.32 -3.63
N GLN A 20 9.58 -0.32 -3.78
CA GLN A 20 8.98 0.01 -5.06
C GLN A 20 9.17 1.46 -5.45
N LEU A 21 9.12 2.36 -4.49
CA LEU A 21 9.21 3.78 -4.76
C LEU A 21 10.59 4.37 -4.52
N GLY A 22 11.51 3.56 -3.99
CA GLY A 22 12.87 4.02 -3.75
C GLY A 22 12.98 5.06 -2.65
N VAL A 23 12.17 4.90 -1.61
CA VAL A 23 12.20 5.81 -0.46
C VAL A 23 12.52 5.02 0.80
N ASP A 24 12.80 5.73 1.88
CA ASP A 24 13.05 5.08 3.17
C ASP A 24 11.75 4.64 3.81
N GLU A 25 11.79 3.54 4.56
CA GLU A 25 10.61 3.09 5.28
C GLU A 25 10.11 4.16 6.25
N ALA A 26 11.01 4.97 6.77
CA ALA A 26 10.62 6.05 7.68
C ALA A 26 9.73 7.08 7.02
N ASP A 27 9.82 7.19 5.70
CA ASP A 27 8.98 8.12 4.95
C ASP A 27 7.61 7.55 4.62
N VAL A 28 7.44 6.24 4.77
CA VAL A 28 6.18 5.57 4.47
C VAL A 28 5.29 5.67 5.70
N LYS A 29 4.62 6.79 5.83
CA LYS A 29 3.73 7.06 6.96
C LYS A 29 2.29 6.92 6.52
N GLU A 30 1.42 6.68 7.51
CA GLU A 30 0.02 6.46 7.23
C GLU A 30 -0.62 7.62 6.46
N ASP A 31 -0.21 8.85 6.77
CA ASP A 31 -0.76 10.02 6.11
C ASP A 31 0.02 10.45 4.87
N ALA A 32 1.03 9.67 4.47
CA ALA A 32 1.82 10.02 3.29
C ALA A 32 1.05 9.74 2.01
N SER A 33 1.09 10.69 1.09
CA SER A 33 0.51 10.50 -0.24
C SER A 33 1.55 9.86 -1.15
N PHE A 34 1.14 8.85 -1.90
CA PHE A 34 2.08 8.16 -2.79
C PHE A 34 2.65 9.09 -3.85
N THR A 35 1.83 9.99 -4.38
CA THR A 35 2.27 10.86 -5.46
C THR A 35 2.91 12.13 -4.96
N GLU A 36 2.43 12.69 -3.86
CA GLU A 36 2.91 13.98 -3.37
C GLU A 36 4.09 13.84 -2.42
N ASP A 37 3.98 12.92 -1.49
CA ASP A 37 5.01 12.75 -0.46
C ASP A 37 6.09 11.77 -0.87
N LEU A 38 5.73 10.76 -1.65
CA LEU A 38 6.66 9.70 -2.03
C LEU A 38 7.05 9.75 -3.50
N ASN A 39 6.54 10.73 -4.22
CA ASN A 39 6.92 10.99 -5.62
C ASN A 39 6.68 9.80 -6.57
N ALA A 40 5.65 9.03 -6.30
CA ALA A 40 5.33 7.90 -7.17
C ALA A 40 4.62 8.39 -8.42
N ASP A 41 5.00 7.88 -9.57
CA ASP A 41 4.23 8.13 -10.79
C ASP A 41 3.26 6.96 -10.99
N SER A 42 2.48 7.03 -12.06
CA SER A 42 1.43 6.03 -12.27
C SER A 42 2.01 4.63 -12.48
N LEU A 43 3.16 4.53 -13.11
CA LEU A 43 3.78 3.23 -13.33
C LEU A 43 4.26 2.64 -11.99
N ASP A 44 4.85 3.48 -11.17
CA ASP A 44 5.28 3.04 -9.84
C ASP A 44 4.10 2.54 -9.02
N LEU A 45 2.97 3.26 -9.11
CA LEU A 45 1.77 2.86 -8.38
C LEU A 45 1.24 1.52 -8.84
N VAL A 46 1.23 1.29 -10.15
CA VAL A 46 0.76 0.02 -10.69
C VAL A 46 1.62 -1.13 -10.18
N GLU A 47 2.93 -0.97 -10.22
CA GLU A 47 3.83 -2.01 -9.75
C GLU A 47 3.69 -2.24 -8.26
N MET A 48 3.53 -1.16 -7.51
CA MET A 48 3.34 -1.27 -6.06
C MET A 48 2.04 -2.03 -5.74
N ILE A 49 0.98 -1.70 -6.43
CA ILE A 49 -0.31 -2.36 -6.22
C ILE A 49 -0.19 -3.85 -6.52
N MET A 50 0.51 -4.21 -7.59
CA MET A 50 0.71 -5.62 -7.92
C MET A 50 1.49 -6.34 -6.83
N SER A 51 2.50 -5.68 -6.27
CA SER A 51 3.27 -6.27 -5.17
C SER A 51 2.41 -6.48 -3.94
N LEU A 52 1.53 -5.53 -3.65
CA LEU A 52 0.63 -5.65 -2.52
C LEU A 52 -0.35 -6.80 -2.72
N GLU A 53 -0.85 -6.97 -3.93
CA GLU A 53 -1.75 -8.08 -4.24
C GLU A 53 -1.07 -9.42 -3.96
N GLU A 54 0.18 -9.55 -4.35
CA GLU A 54 0.91 -10.79 -4.15
C GLU A 54 1.23 -11.04 -2.68
N GLN A 55 1.64 -9.99 -1.98
CA GLN A 55 2.07 -10.14 -0.59
C GLN A 55 0.91 -10.43 0.34
N PHE A 56 -0.25 -9.87 0.07
CA PHE A 56 -1.41 -10.01 0.94
C PHE A 56 -2.46 -10.95 0.36
N ASP A 57 -2.19 -11.52 -0.81
CA ASP A 57 -3.09 -12.50 -1.45
C ASP A 57 -4.49 -11.94 -1.62
N ILE A 58 -4.56 -10.74 -2.17
CA ILE A 58 -5.83 -10.07 -2.44
C ILE A 58 -5.81 -9.57 -3.88
N LYS A 59 -6.97 -9.17 -4.37
CA LYS A 59 -7.08 -8.58 -5.69
C LYS A 59 -7.60 -7.15 -5.57
N ILE A 60 -6.94 -6.26 -6.29
CA ILE A 60 -7.31 -4.85 -6.29
C ILE A 60 -7.68 -4.47 -7.72
N SER A 61 -8.94 -4.12 -7.93
CA SER A 61 -9.39 -3.71 -9.26
C SER A 61 -8.76 -2.38 -9.64
N ASP A 62 -8.76 -2.08 -10.93
CA ASP A 62 -8.23 -0.80 -11.40
C ASP A 62 -8.96 0.37 -10.78
N GLU A 63 -10.27 0.24 -10.63
CA GLU A 63 -11.06 1.28 -10.00
C GLU A 63 -10.64 1.53 -8.56
N ASP A 64 -10.46 0.44 -7.82
CA ASP A 64 -10.04 0.56 -6.43
C ASP A 64 -8.62 1.07 -6.30
N ALA A 65 -7.75 0.66 -7.22
CA ALA A 65 -6.37 1.13 -7.21
C ALA A 65 -6.31 2.66 -7.38
N GLU A 66 -7.20 3.21 -8.18
CA GLU A 66 -7.25 4.66 -8.38
C GLU A 66 -7.65 5.40 -7.10
N LYS A 67 -8.36 4.75 -6.22
CA LYS A 67 -8.79 5.35 -4.96
C LYS A 67 -7.74 5.27 -3.87
N ILE A 68 -6.74 4.41 -4.07
CA ILE A 68 -5.67 4.25 -3.10
C ILE A 68 -4.60 5.28 -3.39
N THR A 69 -4.73 6.44 -2.76
CA THR A 69 -3.82 7.56 -3.02
C THR A 69 -2.86 7.84 -1.86
N SER A 70 -3.08 7.20 -0.72
CA SER A 70 -2.21 7.38 0.43
C SER A 70 -1.93 6.04 1.09
N VAL A 71 -0.91 6.02 1.93
CA VAL A 71 -0.53 4.80 2.63
C VAL A 71 -1.70 4.29 3.50
N GLY A 72 -2.36 5.22 4.19
CA GLY A 72 -3.49 4.85 5.03
C GLY A 72 -4.64 4.22 4.26
N GLU A 73 -4.90 4.74 3.07
CA GLU A 73 -5.95 4.18 2.23
C GLU A 73 -5.60 2.77 1.77
N ALA A 74 -4.31 2.54 1.48
CA ALA A 74 -3.86 1.20 1.11
C ALA A 74 -4.03 0.24 2.29
N VAL A 75 -3.66 0.68 3.48
CA VAL A 75 -3.82 -0.15 4.68
C VAL A 75 -5.29 -0.47 4.91
N ASP A 76 -6.16 0.53 4.79
CA ASP A 76 -7.59 0.32 5.00
C ASP A 76 -8.17 -0.67 3.98
N TYR A 77 -7.76 -0.54 2.73
CA TYR A 77 -8.24 -1.44 1.69
C TYR A 77 -7.82 -2.87 1.97
N ILE A 78 -6.56 -3.06 2.32
CA ILE A 78 -6.04 -4.39 2.61
C ILE A 78 -6.74 -4.96 3.83
N TYR A 79 -6.93 -4.15 4.85
CA TYR A 79 -7.59 -4.59 6.08
C TYR A 79 -9.01 -5.11 5.80
N ASP A 80 -9.72 -4.41 4.90
CA ASP A 80 -11.08 -4.79 4.57
C ASP A 80 -11.14 -6.07 3.74
N HIS A 81 -10.06 -6.42 3.06
CA HIS A 81 -10.05 -7.54 2.11
C HIS A 81 -9.22 -8.74 2.56
N THR A 82 -8.55 -8.65 3.69
CA THR A 82 -7.78 -9.78 4.23
C THR A 82 -8.53 -10.36 5.41
N ASP A 83 -9.23 -11.34 5.20
CA ASP A 83 -10.01 -11.89 6.29
C ASP A 83 -9.53 -13.25 6.71
#